data_e3facb547fec3df17e2431cd47d9a768
#
_entry.id   e3facb547fec3df17e2431cd47d9a768
#
_cell.length_a   1.000
_cell.length_b   1.000
_cell.length_c   1.000
_cell.angle_alpha   90.00
_cell.angle_beta   90.00
_cell.angle_gamma   90.00
#
_symmetry.space_group_name_H-M   'P 1'
#
loop_
_entity.id
_entity.type
_entity.pdbx_description
1 polymer ?
#
loop_
_entity_poly.entity_id
_entity_poly.type
_entity_poly.pdbx_seq_one_letter_code
_entity_poly.pdbx_strand_id
1 'polypeptide(L)'
;MRQLLRFLPLLALLGCGAENTIETLHIGHALDTEHPVHTAMLHIDERLRHYSNNTMAVEVFPNGQLGHERELIELLQLGALAMTKVSASPLEGFVPTMKIFNLPYLFKDAAHYQAVLGG
;
A
#
# COMPACT_ATOMS: atom_id res chain seq x y z
N MET A 1 61.94 39.26 -1.47
CA MET A 1 60.81 39.59 -2.37
C MET A 1 60.06 38.32 -2.61
N ARG A 2 59.12 38.19 -1.96
CA ARG A 2 57.70 37.90 -1.76
C ARG A 2 57.08 37.28 -3.03
N GLN A 3 57.05 35.98 -3.10
CA GLN A 3 56.13 35.21 -3.96
C GLN A 3 55.06 34.57 -3.07
N LEU A 4 53.88 35.20 -3.01
CA LEU A 4 52.68 34.68 -2.40
C LEU A 4 52.10 33.59 -3.30
N LEU A 5 52.35 32.35 -2.91
CA LEU A 5 51.73 31.18 -3.52
C LEU A 5 50.23 31.15 -3.15
N ARG A 6 49.38 31.55 -4.07
CA ARG A 6 47.91 31.46 -3.94
C ARG A 6 47.49 30.02 -4.00
N PHE A 7 47.27 29.43 -2.84
CA PHE A 7 46.50 28.19 -2.73
C PHE A 7 45.04 28.50 -3.01
N LEU A 8 44.57 28.17 -4.19
CA LEU A 8 43.17 28.14 -4.53
C LEU A 8 42.62 26.80 -4.02
N PRO A 9 41.71 26.75 -3.02
CA PRO A 9 41.08 25.49 -2.66
C PRO A 9 40.10 25.13 -3.78
N LEU A 10 40.45 24.06 -4.49
CA LEU A 10 39.56 23.37 -5.42
C LEU A 10 38.42 22.75 -4.59
N LEU A 11 37.33 23.47 -4.45
CA LEU A 11 36.10 23.00 -3.80
C LEU A 11 35.52 21.88 -4.68
N ALA A 12 35.85 20.63 -4.33
CA ALA A 12 35.26 19.46 -4.92
C ALA A 12 33.76 19.47 -4.52
N LEU A 13 32.90 19.87 -5.45
CA LEU A 13 31.46 19.65 -5.39
C LEU A 13 31.24 18.12 -5.42
N LEU A 14 31.19 17.51 -4.25
CA LEU A 14 30.65 16.17 -4.08
C LEU A 14 29.18 16.25 -4.48
N GLY A 15 28.88 15.95 -5.74
CA GLY A 15 27.53 15.76 -6.22
C GLY A 15 26.89 14.67 -5.36
N CYS A 16 25.85 15.01 -4.61
CA CYS A 16 24.89 14.02 -4.10
C CYS A 16 24.39 13.21 -5.29
N GLY A 17 24.94 12.01 -5.48
CA GLY A 17 24.31 11.02 -6.33
C GLY A 17 22.91 10.82 -5.79
N ALA A 18 21.89 11.05 -6.60
CA ALA A 18 20.53 10.66 -6.26
C ALA A 18 20.54 9.15 -6.05
N GLU A 19 20.56 8.70 -4.81
CA GLU A 19 20.26 7.32 -4.50
C GLU A 19 18.84 7.09 -5.03
N ASN A 20 18.69 6.13 -5.94
CA ASN A 20 17.39 5.63 -6.37
C ASN A 20 16.76 4.92 -5.17
N THR A 21 16.17 5.69 -4.27
CA THR A 21 15.39 5.14 -3.15
C THR A 21 14.11 4.53 -3.74
N ILE A 22 13.93 3.23 -3.51
CA ILE A 22 12.70 2.55 -3.89
C ILE A 22 11.61 3.04 -2.91
N GLU A 23 10.54 3.62 -3.44
CA GLU A 23 9.37 3.97 -2.65
C GLU A 23 8.60 2.68 -2.30
N THR A 24 8.46 2.39 -1.00
CA THR A 24 7.81 1.17 -0.54
C THR A 24 6.41 1.48 -0.02
N LEU A 25 5.40 0.88 -0.65
CA LEU A 25 4.01 0.94 -0.24
C LEU A 25 3.70 -0.21 0.72
N HIS A 26 3.15 0.09 1.89
CA HIS A 26 2.78 -0.92 2.88
C HIS A 26 1.33 -1.38 2.64
N ILE A 27 1.13 -2.70 2.59
CA ILE A 27 -0.19 -3.35 2.48
C ILE A 27 -0.37 -4.29 3.66
N GLY A 28 -1.48 -4.16 4.40
CA GLY A 28 -1.81 -5.05 5.51
C GLY A 28 -3.05 -5.89 5.25
N HIS A 29 -3.09 -7.12 5.76
CA HIS A 29 -4.30 -7.95 5.81
C HIS A 29 -4.28 -8.92 6.99
N ALA A 30 -5.47 -9.32 7.44
CA ALA A 30 -5.63 -10.22 8.59
C ALA A 30 -5.68 -11.71 8.23
N LEU A 31 -5.59 -12.05 6.95
CA LEU A 31 -5.65 -13.43 6.45
C LEU A 31 -4.27 -14.09 6.54
N ASP A 32 -4.25 -15.44 6.53
CA ASP A 32 -3.00 -16.20 6.49
C ASP A 32 -2.28 -16.11 5.14
N THR A 33 -1.04 -16.57 5.11
CA THR A 33 -0.19 -16.53 3.92
C THR A 33 -0.55 -17.57 2.85
N GLU A 34 -1.38 -18.57 3.19
CA GLU A 34 -1.87 -19.57 2.24
C GLU A 34 -3.13 -19.08 1.51
N HIS A 35 -3.74 -18.03 2.02
CA HIS A 35 -4.97 -17.48 1.45
C HIS A 35 -4.70 -16.83 0.07
N PRO A 36 -5.56 -17.05 -0.94
CA PRO A 36 -5.36 -16.49 -2.30
C PRO A 36 -5.19 -14.96 -2.34
N VAL A 37 -5.77 -14.24 -1.38
CA VAL A 37 -5.59 -12.78 -1.25
C VAL A 37 -4.13 -12.41 -1.01
N HIS A 38 -3.40 -13.17 -0.18
CA HIS A 38 -1.98 -12.92 0.04
C HIS A 38 -1.18 -13.06 -1.25
N THR A 39 -1.41 -14.14 -2.00
CA THR A 39 -0.79 -14.35 -3.31
C THR A 39 -1.11 -13.21 -4.29
N ALA A 40 -2.36 -12.72 -4.28
CA ALA A 40 -2.75 -11.57 -5.11
C ALA A 40 -2.00 -10.29 -4.73
N MET A 41 -1.75 -10.05 -3.43
CA MET A 41 -0.98 -8.90 -2.97
C MET A 41 0.50 -8.99 -3.33
N LEU A 42 1.10 -10.18 -3.27
CA LEU A 42 2.45 -10.40 -3.77
C LEU A 42 2.55 -10.14 -5.28
N HIS A 43 1.52 -10.52 -6.03
CA HIS A 43 1.46 -10.22 -7.46
C HIS A 43 1.35 -8.70 -7.74
N ILE A 44 0.72 -7.94 -6.86
CA ILE A 44 0.72 -6.46 -6.96
C ILE A 44 2.15 -5.92 -6.86
N ASP A 45 2.99 -6.42 -5.93
CA ASP A 45 4.39 -6.01 -5.83
C ASP A 45 5.16 -6.29 -7.12
N GLU A 46 5.03 -7.52 -7.66
CA GLU A 46 5.67 -7.89 -8.92
C GLU A 46 5.28 -6.94 -10.07
N ARG A 47 3.99 -6.67 -10.21
CA ARG A 47 3.48 -5.77 -11.26
C ARG A 47 3.90 -4.33 -11.06
N LEU A 48 3.87 -3.85 -9.81
CA LEU A 48 4.27 -2.49 -9.48
C LEU A 48 5.75 -2.26 -9.78
N ARG A 49 6.63 -3.18 -9.39
CA ARG A 49 8.07 -3.14 -9.74
C ARG A 49 8.28 -3.11 -11.24
N HIS A 50 7.55 -3.94 -11.97
CA HIS A 50 7.66 -4.00 -13.43
C HIS A 50 7.26 -2.67 -14.08
N TYR A 51 6.10 -2.10 -13.72
CA TYR A 51 5.60 -0.86 -14.34
C TYR A 51 6.32 0.40 -13.86
N SER A 52 6.87 0.39 -12.66
CA SER A 52 7.62 1.52 -12.11
C SER A 52 9.11 1.51 -12.48
N ASN A 53 9.59 0.55 -13.26
CA ASN A 53 11.02 0.32 -13.50
C ASN A 53 11.81 0.17 -12.18
N ASN A 54 11.26 -0.57 -11.21
CA ASN A 54 11.80 -0.79 -9.87
C ASN A 54 11.99 0.47 -9.03
N THR A 55 11.26 1.54 -9.30
CA THR A 55 11.25 2.73 -8.43
C THR A 55 10.24 2.61 -7.29
N MET A 56 9.29 1.68 -7.38
CA MET A 56 8.29 1.40 -6.35
C MET A 56 8.24 -0.10 -6.03
N ALA A 57 7.89 -0.40 -4.79
CA ALA A 57 7.73 -1.76 -4.27
C ALA A 57 6.54 -1.84 -3.32
N VAL A 58 6.08 -3.06 -3.03
CA VAL A 58 5.09 -3.32 -1.98
C VAL A 58 5.72 -4.18 -0.90
N GLU A 59 5.47 -3.83 0.35
CA GLU A 59 5.72 -4.69 1.51
C GLU A 59 4.38 -5.14 2.07
N VAL A 60 4.17 -6.48 2.15
CA VAL A 60 2.92 -7.07 2.59
C VAL A 60 3.03 -7.57 4.03
N PHE A 61 2.12 -7.14 4.89
CA PHE A 61 1.99 -7.54 6.30
C PHE A 61 0.77 -8.46 6.47
N PRO A 62 0.96 -9.80 6.41
CA PRO A 62 -0.12 -10.79 6.55
C PRO A 62 -0.45 -11.09 8.01
N ASN A 63 -1.39 -12.04 8.23
CA ASN A 63 -1.71 -12.63 9.53
C ASN A 63 -2.10 -11.62 10.62
N GLY A 64 -2.60 -10.45 10.26
CA GLY A 64 -2.95 -9.42 11.23
C GLY A 64 -1.77 -8.83 11.98
N GLN A 65 -0.57 -8.85 11.41
CA GLN A 65 0.65 -8.28 12.04
C GLN A 65 0.48 -6.81 12.44
N LEU A 66 -0.32 -6.05 11.70
CA LEU A 66 -0.61 -4.65 11.95
C LEU A 66 -1.98 -4.44 12.60
N GLY A 67 -2.62 -5.49 13.08
CA GLY A 67 -3.95 -5.49 13.66
C GLY A 67 -5.00 -6.17 12.77
N HIS A 68 -6.24 -6.19 13.25
CA HIS A 68 -7.38 -6.71 12.51
C HIS A 68 -7.96 -5.67 11.54
N GLU A 69 -9.05 -6.01 10.87
CA GLU A 69 -9.60 -5.19 9.77
C GLU A 69 -9.92 -3.75 10.21
N ARG A 70 -10.35 -3.52 11.46
CA ARG A 70 -10.65 -2.17 11.97
C ARG A 70 -9.38 -1.34 12.12
N GLU A 71 -8.36 -1.89 12.77
CA GLU A 71 -7.07 -1.22 12.98
C GLU A 71 -6.39 -0.94 11.63
N LEU A 72 -6.52 -1.85 10.67
CA LEU A 72 -5.98 -1.65 9.32
C LEU A 72 -6.66 -0.48 8.59
N ILE A 73 -7.97 -0.27 8.78
CA ILE A 73 -8.67 0.90 8.22
C ILE A 73 -8.18 2.18 8.90
N GLU A 74 -7.96 2.16 10.21
CA GLU A 74 -7.43 3.30 10.95
C GLU A 74 -6.01 3.67 10.49
N LEU A 75 -5.14 2.68 10.28
CA LEU A 75 -3.79 2.88 9.72
C LEU A 75 -3.83 3.43 8.28
N LEU A 76 -4.81 3.01 7.47
CA LEU A 76 -5.02 3.56 6.14
C LEU A 76 -5.41 5.04 6.20
N GLN A 77 -6.31 5.43 7.11
CA GLN A 77 -6.70 6.83 7.32
C GLN A 77 -5.54 7.71 7.81
N LEU A 78 -4.62 7.14 8.58
CA LEU A 78 -3.41 7.81 9.05
C LEU A 78 -2.30 7.89 7.98
N GLY A 79 -2.47 7.22 6.83
CA GLY A 79 -1.47 7.15 5.78
C GLY A 79 -0.29 6.21 6.10
N ALA A 80 -0.39 5.40 7.14
CA ALA A 80 0.61 4.39 7.49
C ALA A 80 0.54 3.15 6.58
N LEU A 81 -0.62 2.90 5.97
CA LEU A 81 -0.83 1.90 4.93
C LEU A 81 -1.27 2.58 3.64
N ALA A 82 -0.80 2.05 2.51
CA ALA A 82 -1.24 2.46 1.18
C ALA A 82 -2.51 1.68 0.75
N MET A 83 -2.67 0.44 1.21
CA MET A 83 -3.79 -0.41 0.85
C MET A 83 -4.06 -1.45 1.94
N THR A 84 -5.31 -1.88 2.04
CA THR A 84 -5.70 -3.03 2.87
C THR A 84 -6.87 -3.78 2.22
N LYS A 85 -7.01 -5.06 2.56
CA LYS A 85 -8.21 -5.85 2.28
C LYS A 85 -9.01 -5.99 3.56
N VAL A 86 -10.26 -5.58 3.50
CA VAL A 86 -11.20 -5.71 4.60
C VAL A 86 -12.56 -6.22 4.11
N SER A 87 -13.35 -6.76 5.04
CA SER A 87 -14.76 -7.08 4.82
C SER A 87 -15.60 -5.80 4.80
N ALA A 88 -16.84 -5.88 4.30
CA ALA A 88 -17.73 -4.72 4.28
C ALA A 88 -18.19 -4.29 5.69
N SER A 89 -18.31 -5.24 6.63
CA SER A 89 -18.83 -4.96 7.97
C SER A 89 -18.03 -3.93 8.76
N PRO A 90 -16.70 -4.02 8.89
CA PRO A 90 -15.91 -3.00 9.57
C PRO A 90 -16.01 -1.61 8.94
N LEU A 91 -16.22 -1.55 7.62
CA LEU A 91 -16.32 -0.27 6.90
C LEU A 91 -17.52 0.58 7.32
N GLU A 92 -18.60 -0.03 7.83
CA GLU A 92 -19.78 0.74 8.25
C GLU A 92 -19.49 1.74 9.37
N GLY A 93 -18.48 1.47 10.20
CA GLY A 93 -18.03 2.37 11.27
C GLY A 93 -17.30 3.61 10.77
N PHE A 94 -16.78 3.57 9.55
CA PHE A 94 -16.02 4.65 8.92
C PHE A 94 -16.82 5.35 7.82
N VAL A 95 -17.61 4.57 7.09
CA VAL A 95 -18.45 5.04 5.98
C VAL A 95 -19.88 4.52 6.20
N PRO A 96 -20.77 5.32 6.81
CA PRO A 96 -22.11 4.86 7.20
C PRO A 96 -22.97 4.27 6.08
N THR A 97 -22.76 4.69 4.83
CA THR A 97 -23.47 4.15 3.66
C THR A 97 -23.12 2.68 3.37
N MET A 98 -21.96 2.20 3.84
CA MET A 98 -21.55 0.79 3.71
C MET A 98 -22.44 -0.18 4.50
N LYS A 99 -23.27 0.31 5.43
CA LYS A 99 -24.28 -0.50 6.12
C LYS A 99 -25.21 -1.24 5.17
N ILE A 100 -25.42 -0.72 3.97
CA ILE A 100 -26.26 -1.37 2.97
C ILE A 100 -25.81 -2.82 2.67
N PHE A 101 -24.48 -3.07 2.65
CA PHE A 101 -23.95 -4.40 2.37
C PHE A 101 -24.12 -5.40 3.52
N ASN A 102 -24.46 -4.92 4.71
CA ASN A 102 -24.74 -5.75 5.88
C ASN A 102 -26.24 -6.07 6.04
N LEU A 103 -27.10 -5.55 5.13
CA LEU A 103 -28.53 -5.87 5.13
C LEU A 103 -28.74 -7.31 4.67
N PRO A 104 -29.50 -8.14 5.43
CA PRO A 104 -29.85 -9.45 4.99
C PRO A 104 -30.75 -9.37 3.75
N TYR A 105 -30.63 -10.36 2.87
CA TYR A 105 -31.46 -10.48 1.63
C TYR A 105 -31.35 -9.30 0.65
N LEU A 106 -30.27 -8.51 0.73
CA LEU A 106 -30.03 -7.41 -0.22
C LEU A 106 -29.97 -7.91 -1.67
N PHE A 107 -29.33 -9.05 -1.87
CA PHE A 107 -29.25 -9.71 -3.17
C PHE A 107 -30.14 -10.96 -3.19
N LYS A 108 -30.92 -11.15 -4.28
CA LYS A 108 -31.80 -12.30 -4.44
C LYS A 108 -31.05 -13.61 -4.63
N ASP A 109 -29.96 -13.54 -5.39
CA ASP A 109 -29.09 -14.65 -5.75
C ASP A 109 -27.73 -14.14 -6.22
N ALA A 110 -26.82 -15.06 -6.56
CA ALA A 110 -25.48 -14.73 -7.04
C ALA A 110 -25.49 -13.97 -8.38
N ALA A 111 -26.44 -14.24 -9.25
CA ALA A 111 -26.56 -13.54 -10.54
C ALA A 111 -26.95 -12.07 -10.31
N HIS A 112 -27.89 -11.79 -9.40
CA HIS A 112 -28.25 -10.43 -9.01
C HIS A 112 -27.07 -9.70 -8.37
N TYR A 113 -26.32 -10.36 -7.47
CA TYR A 113 -25.10 -9.81 -6.90
C TYR A 113 -24.08 -9.39 -7.98
N GLN A 114 -23.80 -10.26 -8.93
CA GLN A 114 -22.88 -9.98 -10.04
C GLN A 114 -23.38 -8.85 -10.95
N ALA A 115 -24.67 -8.81 -11.24
CA ALA A 115 -25.25 -7.77 -12.09
C ALA A 115 -25.19 -6.38 -11.44
N VAL A 116 -25.26 -6.30 -10.11
CA VAL A 116 -25.23 -5.01 -9.38
C VAL A 116 -23.80 -4.53 -9.14
N LEU A 117 -22.89 -5.44 -8.79
CA LEU A 117 -21.52 -5.07 -8.39
C LEU A 117 -20.49 -5.25 -9.51
N GLY A 118 -20.79 -6.08 -10.49
CA GLY A 118 -19.87 -6.34 -11.61
C GLY A 118 -19.97 -5.34 -12.78
N GLY A 119 -21.00 -4.51 -12.81
CA GLY A 119 -21.23 -3.50 -13.84
C GLY A 119 -21.86 -4.07 -15.09
#